data_6bef8737e1d01fd85a2b5c8aece8a65d
#
_entry.id   6bef8737e1d01fd85a2b5c8aece8a65d
#
_cell.length_a   1.000
_cell.length_b   1.000
_cell.length_c   1.000
_cell.angle_alpha   90.00
_cell.angle_beta   90.00
_cell.angle_gamma   90.00
#
_symmetry.space_group_name_H-M   'P 1'
#
loop_
_entity.id
_entity.type
_entity.pdbx_description
1 polymer ?
#
loop_
_entity_poly.entity_id
_entity_poly.type
_entity_poly.pdbx_seq_one_letter_code
_entity_poly.pdbx_strand_id
1 'polypeptide(L)'
;MARGRTVRPDRARETFLDVLRETCNVSEAARAAGIGRRTAYEWRAADPAFAEAWKEAEEIAADKLEREAWRRAVDGTDKPISFQGVITATYKEYSDRMLEILLKAHRPDKFVERSKSEVTGPNGGPVRIDLSGAPNEVLEWLAAQDREAQP
;
A
#
# COMPACT_ATOMS: atom_id res chain seq x y z
N MET A 1 25.31 -26.89 -23.84
CA MET A 1 25.59 -25.55 -23.30
C MET A 1 24.54 -24.60 -23.84
N ALA A 2 23.53 -24.27 -23.05
CA ALA A 2 22.46 -23.32 -23.41
C ALA A 2 23.05 -21.91 -23.35
N ARG A 3 23.18 -21.24 -24.49
CA ARG A 3 23.56 -19.82 -24.56
C ARG A 3 22.44 -19.01 -23.91
N GLY A 4 22.75 -18.37 -22.76
CA GLY A 4 21.88 -17.43 -22.10
C GLY A 4 21.43 -16.37 -23.12
N ARG A 5 20.14 -16.31 -23.35
CA ARG A 5 19.50 -15.33 -24.22
C ARG A 5 19.65 -13.97 -23.55
N THR A 6 20.63 -13.17 -23.98
CA THR A 6 20.86 -11.82 -23.49
C THR A 6 19.62 -11.00 -23.87
N VAL A 7 18.72 -10.78 -22.91
CA VAL A 7 17.57 -9.89 -23.09
C VAL A 7 18.12 -8.48 -23.25
N ARG A 8 17.73 -7.75 -24.29
CA ARG A 8 18.12 -6.34 -24.47
C ARG A 8 17.60 -5.55 -23.27
N PRO A 9 18.44 -4.73 -22.60
CA PRO A 9 18.05 -4.01 -21.38
C PRO A 9 16.75 -3.22 -21.52
N ASP A 10 16.53 -2.57 -22.66
CA ASP A 10 15.32 -1.76 -22.92
C ASP A 10 14.06 -2.63 -22.94
N ARG A 11 14.13 -3.79 -23.62
CA ARG A 11 13.00 -4.72 -23.65
C ARG A 11 12.71 -5.35 -22.27
N ALA A 12 13.73 -5.55 -21.45
CA ALA A 12 13.53 -6.04 -20.09
C ALA A 12 12.83 -4.99 -19.22
N ARG A 13 13.17 -3.72 -19.37
CA ARG A 13 12.51 -2.61 -18.66
C ARG A 13 11.05 -2.47 -19.07
N GLU A 14 10.75 -2.52 -20.36
CA GLU A 14 9.36 -2.49 -20.87
C GLU A 14 8.56 -3.67 -20.31
N THR A 15 9.06 -4.89 -20.45
CA THR A 15 8.39 -6.09 -19.92
C THR A 15 8.16 -6.00 -18.43
N PHE A 16 9.13 -5.48 -17.68
CA PHE A 16 9.00 -5.26 -16.24
C PHE A 16 7.85 -4.30 -15.92
N LEU A 17 7.81 -3.14 -16.56
CA LEU A 17 6.78 -2.13 -16.35
C LEU A 17 5.39 -2.64 -16.76
N ASP A 18 5.28 -3.35 -17.86
CA ASP A 18 4.00 -3.91 -18.33
C ASP A 18 3.43 -4.90 -17.32
N VAL A 19 4.24 -5.83 -16.82
CA VAL A 19 3.78 -6.79 -15.80
C VAL A 19 3.50 -6.09 -14.47
N LEU A 20 4.25 -5.06 -14.11
CA LEU A 20 4.00 -4.28 -12.91
C LEU A 20 2.64 -3.56 -12.98
N ARG A 21 2.27 -2.96 -14.13
CA ARG A 21 0.96 -2.34 -14.39
C ARG A 21 -0.20 -3.33 -14.27
N GLU A 22 0.07 -4.61 -14.56
CA GLU A 22 -0.97 -5.64 -14.48
C GLU A 22 -1.12 -6.24 -13.08
N THR A 23 0.01 -6.44 -12.37
CA THR A 23 0.03 -7.30 -11.17
C THR A 23 0.34 -6.56 -9.88
N CYS A 24 0.86 -5.32 -9.95
CA CYS A 24 1.44 -4.59 -8.82
C CYS A 24 2.50 -5.41 -8.05
N ASN A 25 3.13 -6.39 -8.71
CA ASN A 25 4.03 -7.36 -8.10
C ASN A 25 5.44 -7.29 -8.68
N VAL A 26 6.34 -6.62 -7.96
CA VAL A 26 7.74 -6.44 -8.37
C VAL A 26 8.47 -7.77 -8.61
N SER A 27 8.16 -8.81 -7.83
CA SER A 27 8.81 -10.13 -7.98
C SER A 27 8.37 -10.84 -9.26
N GLU A 28 7.11 -10.71 -9.62
CA GLU A 28 6.54 -11.27 -10.85
C GLU A 28 7.03 -10.50 -12.06
N ALA A 29 7.03 -9.18 -12.01
CA ALA A 29 7.55 -8.30 -13.05
C ALA A 29 9.04 -8.58 -13.33
N ALA A 30 9.87 -8.71 -12.28
CA ALA A 30 11.28 -9.04 -12.42
C ALA A 30 11.49 -10.43 -13.06
N ARG A 31 10.70 -11.42 -12.65
CA ARG A 31 10.76 -12.78 -13.24
C ARG A 31 10.37 -12.76 -14.72
N ALA A 32 9.31 -12.05 -15.08
CA ALA A 32 8.86 -11.94 -16.46
C ALA A 32 9.90 -11.23 -17.35
N ALA A 33 10.55 -10.19 -16.81
CA ALA A 33 11.63 -9.47 -17.49
C ALA A 33 12.97 -10.25 -17.55
N GLY A 34 13.06 -11.39 -16.85
CA GLY A 34 14.29 -12.18 -16.79
C GLY A 34 15.41 -11.54 -15.98
N ILE A 35 15.08 -10.71 -14.98
CA ILE A 35 16.02 -10.00 -14.11
C ILE A 35 15.82 -10.34 -12.64
N GLY A 36 16.79 -10.02 -11.80
CA GLY A 36 16.65 -10.07 -10.35
C GLY A 36 15.89 -8.84 -9.82
N ARG A 37 15.18 -8.99 -8.70
CA ARG A 37 14.53 -7.85 -8.02
C ARG A 37 15.52 -6.72 -7.71
N ARG A 38 16.73 -7.07 -7.28
CA ARG A 38 17.80 -6.11 -6.98
C ARG A 38 18.11 -5.25 -8.20
N THR A 39 18.24 -5.86 -9.37
CA THR A 39 18.50 -5.15 -10.63
C THR A 39 17.39 -4.15 -10.97
N ALA A 40 16.12 -4.50 -10.72
CA ALA A 40 15.00 -3.58 -10.93
C ALA A 40 15.11 -2.34 -10.01
N TYR A 41 15.44 -2.52 -8.73
CA TYR A 41 15.66 -1.40 -7.81
C TYR A 41 16.91 -0.59 -8.15
N GLU A 42 17.99 -1.21 -8.63
CA GLU A 42 19.17 -0.51 -9.13
C GLU A 42 18.83 0.36 -10.34
N TRP A 43 18.01 -0.11 -11.27
CA TRP A 43 17.52 0.70 -12.39
C TRP A 43 16.67 1.87 -11.93
N ARG A 44 15.76 1.64 -10.98
CA ARG A 44 14.93 2.71 -10.39
C ARG A 44 15.77 3.79 -9.71
N ALA A 45 16.86 3.42 -9.04
CA ALA A 45 17.74 4.36 -8.37
C ALA A 45 18.65 5.13 -9.34
N ALA A 46 19.05 4.49 -10.44
CA ALA A 46 20.00 5.04 -11.40
C ALA A 46 19.35 5.88 -12.52
N ASP A 47 18.06 5.66 -12.80
CA ASP A 47 17.36 6.26 -13.93
C ASP A 47 16.06 6.93 -13.48
N PRO A 48 16.01 8.26 -13.40
CA PRO A 48 14.81 9.00 -13.00
C PRO A 48 13.60 8.75 -13.92
N ALA A 49 13.82 8.58 -15.22
CA ALA A 49 12.73 8.32 -16.16
C ALA A 49 12.10 6.93 -15.91
N PHE A 50 12.92 5.93 -15.59
CA PHE A 50 12.42 4.62 -15.19
C PHE A 50 11.72 4.66 -13.83
N ALA A 51 12.19 5.50 -12.90
CA ALA A 51 11.53 5.69 -11.61
C ALA A 51 10.13 6.30 -11.74
N GLU A 52 9.94 7.29 -12.61
CA GLU A 52 8.62 7.86 -12.92
C GLU A 52 7.71 6.86 -13.62
N ALA A 53 8.22 6.13 -14.62
CA ALA A 53 7.45 5.08 -15.30
C ALA A 53 7.05 3.93 -14.35
N TRP A 54 7.89 3.63 -13.37
CA TRP A 54 7.58 2.67 -12.30
C TRP A 54 6.43 3.17 -11.43
N LYS A 55 6.49 4.43 -10.98
CA LYS A 55 5.43 5.05 -10.19
C LYS A 55 4.10 5.05 -10.94
N GLU A 56 4.11 5.45 -12.22
CA GLU A 56 2.93 5.39 -13.07
C GLU A 56 2.37 3.95 -13.19
N ALA A 57 3.26 2.95 -13.31
CA ALA A 57 2.84 1.55 -13.36
C ALA A 57 2.17 1.09 -12.06
N GLU A 58 2.66 1.54 -10.90
CA GLU A 58 2.04 1.25 -9.59
C GLU A 58 0.67 1.94 -9.45
N GLU A 59 0.51 3.19 -9.91
CA GLU A 59 -0.77 3.90 -9.90
C GLU A 59 -1.81 3.20 -10.80
N ILE A 60 -1.43 2.82 -12.03
CA ILE A 60 -2.32 2.08 -12.94
C ILE A 60 -2.77 0.75 -12.32
N ALA A 61 -1.87 0.05 -11.64
CA ALA A 61 -2.20 -1.20 -10.96
C ALA A 61 -3.12 -0.97 -9.75
N ALA A 62 -2.92 0.13 -9.00
CA ALA A 62 -3.78 0.52 -7.88
C ALA A 62 -5.20 0.83 -8.36
N ASP A 63 -5.36 1.59 -9.45
CA ASP A 63 -6.66 1.87 -10.07
C ASP A 63 -7.43 0.61 -10.48
N LYS A 64 -6.72 -0.42 -10.96
CA LYS A 64 -7.33 -1.72 -11.29
C LYS A 64 -7.84 -2.44 -10.05
N LEU A 65 -7.07 -2.43 -8.96
CA LEU A 65 -7.48 -3.02 -7.68
C LEU A 65 -8.69 -2.29 -7.08
N GLU A 66 -8.69 -0.96 -7.14
CA GLU A 66 -9.79 -0.14 -6.66
C GLU A 66 -11.08 -0.42 -7.46
N ARG A 67 -10.98 -0.50 -8.78
CA ARG A 67 -12.11 -0.86 -9.65
C ARG A 67 -12.66 -2.25 -9.33
N GLU A 68 -11.81 -3.23 -9.07
CA GLU A 68 -12.23 -4.57 -8.67
C GLU A 68 -12.87 -4.59 -7.28
N ALA A 69 -12.37 -3.78 -6.33
CA ALA A 69 -12.98 -3.60 -5.03
C ALA A 69 -14.38 -2.97 -5.15
N TRP A 70 -14.51 -1.94 -5.99
CA TRP A 70 -15.79 -1.31 -6.32
C TRP A 70 -16.78 -2.32 -6.91
N ARG A 71 -16.34 -3.06 -7.92
CA ARG A 71 -17.18 -4.09 -8.57
C ARG A 71 -17.71 -5.11 -7.56
N ARG A 72 -16.87 -5.57 -6.62
CA ARG A 72 -17.31 -6.52 -5.59
C ARG A 72 -18.24 -5.90 -4.55
N ALA A 73 -18.02 -4.63 -4.23
CA ALA A 73 -18.80 -3.93 -3.22
C ALA A 73 -20.15 -3.46 -3.73
N VAL A 74 -20.23 -2.92 -4.95
CA VAL A 74 -21.37 -2.20 -5.50
C VAL A 74 -22.13 -3.03 -6.54
N ASP A 75 -21.42 -3.61 -7.53
CA ASP A 75 -22.06 -4.40 -8.60
C ASP A 75 -22.36 -5.83 -8.15
N GLY A 76 -21.60 -6.33 -7.18
CA GLY A 76 -21.68 -7.69 -6.68
C GLY A 76 -21.03 -8.73 -7.59
N THR A 77 -20.84 -9.91 -7.06
CA THR A 77 -20.30 -11.07 -7.78
C THR A 77 -21.36 -12.11 -7.96
N ASP A 78 -21.55 -12.59 -9.20
CA ASP A 78 -22.51 -13.66 -9.48
C ASP A 78 -22.05 -14.98 -8.86
N LYS A 79 -22.88 -15.56 -8.00
CA LYS A 79 -22.65 -16.85 -7.35
C LYS A 79 -23.69 -17.86 -7.84
N PRO A 80 -23.26 -18.98 -8.42
CA PRO A 80 -24.18 -20.01 -8.85
C PRO A 80 -24.73 -20.80 -7.67
N ILE A 81 -26.03 -21.10 -7.70
CA ILE A 81 -26.65 -22.10 -6.86
C ILE A 81 -26.74 -23.38 -7.68
N SER A 82 -26.14 -24.46 -7.21
CA SER A 82 -26.18 -25.75 -7.89
C SER A 82 -26.97 -26.78 -7.06
N PHE A 83 -27.76 -27.58 -7.75
CA PHE A 83 -28.41 -28.74 -7.17
C PHE A 83 -28.07 -29.98 -8.02
N GLN A 84 -27.55 -31.01 -7.40
CA GLN A 84 -27.10 -32.26 -8.04
C GLN A 84 -26.09 -32.02 -9.21
N GLY A 85 -25.19 -31.02 -9.06
CA GLY A 85 -24.21 -30.70 -10.09
C GLY A 85 -24.70 -29.82 -11.25
N VAL A 86 -25.99 -29.43 -11.24
CA VAL A 86 -26.58 -28.53 -12.25
C VAL A 86 -26.81 -27.15 -11.62
N ILE A 87 -26.40 -26.09 -12.33
CA ILE A 87 -26.66 -24.70 -11.89
C ILE A 87 -28.16 -24.44 -12.10
N THR A 88 -28.88 -24.18 -11.01
CA THR A 88 -30.34 -23.96 -11.02
C THR A 88 -30.72 -22.49 -10.90
N ALA A 89 -29.83 -21.66 -10.31
CA ALA A 89 -30.04 -20.22 -10.15
C ALA A 89 -28.72 -19.50 -9.96
N THR A 90 -28.74 -18.18 -10.01
CA THR A 90 -27.60 -17.31 -9.70
C THR A 90 -28.10 -16.17 -8.80
N TYR A 91 -27.28 -15.79 -7.80
CA TYR A 91 -27.55 -14.62 -6.96
C TYR A 91 -26.35 -13.70 -6.92
N LYS A 92 -26.58 -12.44 -6.58
CA LYS A 92 -25.51 -11.44 -6.37
C LYS A 92 -25.00 -11.50 -4.93
N GLU A 93 -23.71 -11.72 -4.78
CA GLU A 93 -22.99 -11.59 -3.51
C GLU A 93 -22.26 -10.27 -3.49
N TYR A 94 -22.50 -9.44 -2.48
CA TYR A 94 -21.85 -8.16 -2.26
C TYR A 94 -20.78 -8.29 -1.18
N SER A 95 -19.81 -7.39 -1.16
CA SER A 95 -18.78 -7.38 -0.14
C SER A 95 -18.90 -6.15 0.75
N ASP A 96 -19.59 -6.29 1.88
CA ASP A 96 -19.72 -5.23 2.89
C ASP A 96 -18.36 -4.75 3.39
N ARG A 97 -17.40 -5.68 3.51
CA ARG A 97 -16.03 -5.35 3.90
C ARG A 97 -15.33 -4.44 2.89
N MET A 98 -15.48 -4.68 1.59
CA MET A 98 -14.90 -3.81 0.56
C MET A 98 -15.62 -2.47 0.52
N LEU A 99 -16.95 -2.45 0.70
CA LEU A 99 -17.72 -1.22 0.79
C LEU A 99 -17.25 -0.34 1.96
N GLU A 100 -17.04 -0.93 3.13
CA GLU A 100 -16.52 -0.25 4.31
C GLU A 100 -15.13 0.37 4.04
N ILE A 101 -14.22 -0.39 3.42
CA ILE A 101 -12.87 0.08 3.08
C ILE A 101 -12.93 1.25 2.10
N LEU A 102 -13.73 1.14 1.03
CA LEU A 102 -13.90 2.20 0.04
C LEU A 102 -14.51 3.47 0.66
N LEU A 103 -15.52 3.34 1.52
CA LEU A 103 -16.11 4.48 2.22
C LEU A 103 -15.11 5.18 3.15
N LYS A 104 -14.29 4.41 3.87
CA LYS A 104 -13.23 4.96 4.73
C LYS A 104 -12.12 5.65 3.91
N ALA A 105 -11.78 5.11 2.74
CA ALA A 105 -10.77 5.70 1.86
C ALA A 105 -11.25 6.99 1.20
N HIS A 106 -12.48 7.00 0.63
CA HIS A 106 -13.00 8.14 -0.11
C HIS A 106 -13.63 9.22 0.76
N ARG A 107 -14.15 8.87 1.93
CA ARG A 107 -14.83 9.81 2.85
C ARG A 107 -14.38 9.61 4.29
N PRO A 108 -13.09 9.80 4.58
CA PRO A 108 -12.53 9.57 5.92
C PRO A 108 -13.13 10.48 6.98
N ASP A 109 -13.56 11.69 6.62
CA ASP A 109 -14.24 12.64 7.48
C ASP A 109 -15.54 12.09 8.08
N LYS A 110 -16.24 11.18 7.38
CA LYS A 110 -17.51 10.58 7.81
C LYS A 110 -17.39 9.17 8.36
N PHE A 111 -16.50 8.36 7.80
CA PHE A 111 -16.49 6.90 8.02
C PHE A 111 -15.26 6.38 8.76
N VAL A 112 -14.21 7.21 8.97
CA VAL A 112 -13.08 6.80 9.81
C VAL A 112 -13.48 6.78 11.28
N GLU A 113 -13.25 5.66 11.92
CA GLU A 113 -13.38 5.55 13.38
C GLU A 113 -12.31 6.42 14.06
N ARG A 114 -12.74 7.46 14.75
CA ARG A 114 -11.87 8.31 15.56
C ARG A 114 -11.86 7.80 16.99
N SER A 115 -10.89 6.99 17.36
CA SER A 115 -10.62 6.69 18.76
C SER A 115 -9.77 7.80 19.35
N LYS A 116 -10.26 8.51 20.38
CA LYS A 116 -9.43 9.35 21.22
C LYS A 116 -8.83 8.45 22.31
N SER A 117 -7.53 8.20 22.25
CA SER A 117 -6.81 7.59 23.36
C SER A 117 -6.20 8.70 24.19
N GLU A 118 -6.72 8.93 25.39
CA GLU A 118 -6.13 9.83 26.36
C GLU A 118 -5.18 9.03 27.24
N VAL A 119 -3.89 9.27 27.09
CA VAL A 119 -2.86 8.62 27.92
C VAL A 119 -2.66 9.50 29.14
N THR A 120 -3.17 9.04 30.29
CA THR A 120 -3.02 9.73 31.57
C THR A 120 -2.06 8.97 32.47
N GLY A 121 -1.36 9.70 33.33
CA GLY A 121 -0.56 9.13 34.40
C GLY A 121 -1.42 8.57 35.56
N PRO A 122 -0.79 8.08 36.64
CA PRO A 122 -1.50 7.54 37.80
C PRO A 122 -2.56 8.54 38.34
N ASN A 123 -3.74 8.02 38.63
CA ASN A 123 -4.93 8.77 39.11
C ASN A 123 -5.45 9.83 38.13
N GLY A 124 -5.25 9.65 36.81
CA GLY A 124 -5.71 10.61 35.82
C GLY A 124 -4.85 11.88 35.70
N GLY A 125 -3.69 11.92 36.34
CA GLY A 125 -2.75 13.02 36.27
C GLY A 125 -1.89 13.03 35.00
N PRO A 126 -0.99 14.02 34.83
CA PRO A 126 -0.09 14.07 33.69
C PRO A 126 0.88 12.88 33.66
N VAL A 127 1.20 12.41 32.47
CA VAL A 127 2.23 11.38 32.28
C VAL A 127 3.58 11.96 32.69
N ARG A 128 4.23 11.34 33.67
CA ARG A 128 5.60 11.72 34.07
C ARG A 128 6.57 10.93 33.19
N ILE A 129 7.41 11.66 32.48
CA ILE A 129 8.53 11.09 31.72
C ILE A 129 9.76 11.18 32.60
N ASP A 130 10.36 10.03 32.91
CA ASP A 130 11.65 10.00 33.62
C ASP A 130 12.77 10.31 32.63
N LEU A 131 13.36 11.49 32.80
CA LEU A 131 14.48 11.97 32.00
C LEU A 131 15.83 11.85 32.71
N SER A 132 15.90 11.17 33.87
CA SER A 132 17.12 11.07 34.68
C SER A 132 18.29 10.39 33.95
N GLY A 133 18.00 9.57 32.96
CA GLY A 133 19.00 8.91 32.09
C GLY A 133 19.20 9.55 30.73
N ALA A 134 18.57 10.68 30.44
CA ALA A 134 18.68 11.32 29.13
C ALA A 134 20.03 12.04 28.97
N PRO A 135 20.65 12.01 27.77
CA PRO A 135 21.84 12.81 27.48
C PRO A 135 21.58 14.31 27.68
N ASN A 136 22.57 15.06 28.15
CA ASN A 136 22.45 16.50 28.41
C ASN A 136 21.95 17.29 27.19
N GLU A 137 22.36 16.92 25.98
CA GLU A 137 21.94 17.53 24.72
C GLU A 137 20.42 17.46 24.52
N VAL A 138 19.78 16.35 24.93
CA VAL A 138 18.33 16.17 24.86
C VAL A 138 17.63 17.05 25.90
N LEU A 139 18.19 17.16 27.11
CA LEU A 139 17.65 18.00 28.17
C LEU A 139 17.72 19.49 27.82
N GLU A 140 18.83 19.93 27.23
CA GLU A 140 19.01 21.30 26.74
C GLU A 140 18.05 21.64 25.61
N TRP A 141 17.86 20.70 24.67
CA TRP A 141 16.91 20.87 23.58
C TRP A 141 15.45 21.00 24.10
N LEU A 142 15.04 20.15 25.03
CA LEU A 142 13.71 20.23 25.66
C LEU A 142 13.52 21.54 26.41
N ALA A 143 14.54 22.00 27.15
CA ALA A 143 14.49 23.26 27.86
C ALA A 143 14.44 24.50 26.95
N ALA A 144 14.95 24.39 25.73
CA ALA A 144 14.83 25.44 24.72
C ALA A 144 13.41 25.52 24.16
N GLN A 145 12.78 24.37 23.89
CA GLN A 145 11.37 24.30 23.40
C GLN A 145 10.38 24.86 24.42
N ASP A 146 10.55 24.57 25.70
CA ASP A 146 9.69 25.08 26.76
C ASP A 146 9.77 26.62 26.87
N ARG A 147 10.91 27.23 26.57
CA ARG A 147 11.08 28.68 26.55
C ARG A 147 10.39 29.36 25.37
N GLU A 148 10.31 28.70 24.24
CA GLU A 148 9.60 29.21 23.05
C GLU A 148 8.08 29.03 23.13
N ALA A 149 7.59 28.12 23.97
CA ALA A 149 6.16 27.82 24.16
C ALA A 149 5.46 28.69 25.22
N GLN A 150 6.21 29.49 25.95
CA GLN A 150 5.62 30.47 26.93
C GLN A 150 5.32 31.78 26.21
N PRO A 151 4.04 32.26 26.21
CA PRO A 151 3.60 33.48 25.55
C PRO A 151 4.17 34.75 26.21
#